data_d27b9b094acab7b817f852bbe735e850
#
_entry.id   d27b9b094acab7b817f852bbe735e850
#
_cell.length_a   1.000
_cell.length_b   1.000
_cell.length_c   1.000
_cell.angle_alpha   90.00
_cell.angle_beta   90.00
_cell.angle_gamma   90.00
#
_symmetry.space_group_name_H-M   'P 1'
#
loop_
_entity.id
_entity.type
_entity.pdbx_description
1 polymer ?
#
loop_
_entity_poly.entity_id
_entity_poly.type
_entity_poly.pdbx_seq_one_letter_code
_entity_poly.pdbx_strand_id
1 'polypeptide(L)'
;MVGTLVILRHGKSTWNQQNLFTGWHDVPLSDKGRTEAAAAGRTMAAAGIFFDYAHTSLLERAVVTCNLALEAMGQVWLPVSRSWRLNERHYGALQGLDKKATTEKHGAEQTKLWRRSFDVPPPPVDLSSPEHPANDRRYRLLDPDVLPASECLKDVVARVLPYWNDEVVPQLRSGLDVLVTAHGNSLRALVMHLEGISEDEIAELNIPTGAPRRYEFDDRMAVRSAEYLGDAAAIAAAAAAVAKQAGA
;
A
#
# COMPACT_ATOMS: atom_id res chain seq x y z
N MET A 1 -26.46 -4.54 -7.40
CA MET A 1 -25.65 -3.31 -7.10
C MET A 1 -24.21 -3.75 -6.94
N VAL A 2 -23.27 -2.95 -7.38
CA VAL A 2 -21.84 -3.18 -7.15
C VAL A 2 -21.54 -2.91 -5.68
N GLY A 3 -20.66 -3.72 -5.06
CA GLY A 3 -20.24 -3.53 -3.68
C GLY A 3 -19.32 -2.33 -3.47
N THR A 4 -19.03 -2.02 -2.22
CA THR A 4 -18.17 -0.91 -1.80
C THR A 4 -16.72 -1.41 -1.64
N LEU A 5 -15.76 -0.61 -2.09
CA LEU A 5 -14.34 -0.82 -1.80
C LEU A 5 -13.87 0.15 -0.72
N VAL A 6 -13.15 -0.37 0.27
CA VAL A 6 -12.33 0.48 1.13
C VAL A 6 -10.87 0.07 0.98
N ILE A 7 -10.01 1.05 0.70
CA ILE A 7 -8.56 0.86 0.72
C ILE A 7 -7.98 1.43 2.01
N LEU A 8 -7.00 0.75 2.59
CA LEU A 8 -6.35 1.13 3.85
C LEU A 8 -4.83 0.93 3.73
N ARG A 9 -4.07 2.02 3.83
CA ARG A 9 -2.63 1.89 3.97
C ARG A 9 -2.28 1.43 5.38
N HIS A 10 -1.32 0.51 5.48
CA HIS A 10 -0.82 0.04 6.78
C HIS A 10 -0.45 1.19 7.71
N GLY A 11 -0.62 1.00 9.02
CA GLY A 11 -0.17 1.92 10.04
C GLY A 11 1.34 2.16 10.00
N LYS A 12 1.82 3.17 10.70
CA LYS A 12 3.23 3.56 10.72
C LYS A 12 4.13 2.39 11.17
N SER A 13 5.04 1.94 10.31
CA SER A 13 6.04 0.92 10.66
C SER A 13 7.21 1.50 11.44
N THR A 14 8.01 0.62 12.06
CA THR A 14 9.25 0.99 12.75
C THR A 14 10.21 1.73 11.81
N TRP A 15 10.37 1.27 10.56
CA TRP A 15 11.24 1.92 9.57
C TRP A 15 10.64 3.21 8.98
N ASN A 16 9.31 3.35 8.94
CA ASN A 16 8.71 4.66 8.65
C ASN A 16 9.07 5.69 9.74
N GLN A 17 9.16 5.24 11.00
CA GLN A 17 9.53 6.10 12.12
C GLN A 17 11.02 6.50 12.06
N GLN A 18 11.87 5.60 11.60
CA GLN A 18 13.31 5.80 11.44
C GLN A 18 13.68 6.46 10.11
N ASN A 19 12.71 6.77 9.25
CA ASN A 19 12.92 7.35 7.92
C ASN A 19 13.74 6.49 6.94
N LEU A 20 13.65 5.15 7.06
CA LEU A 20 14.36 4.22 6.19
C LEU A 20 13.53 3.82 4.97
N PHE A 21 14.20 3.46 3.86
CA PHE A 21 13.57 2.79 2.73
C PHE A 21 13.19 1.37 3.14
N THR A 22 11.90 1.02 3.09
CA THR A 22 11.42 -0.27 3.58
C THR A 22 11.28 -1.31 2.47
N GLY A 23 10.51 -1.00 1.43
CA GLY A 23 10.27 -1.95 0.33
C GLY A 23 9.68 -3.28 0.80
N TRP A 24 10.28 -4.38 0.34
CA TRP A 24 9.88 -5.74 0.69
C TRP A 24 10.54 -6.27 1.96
N HIS A 25 11.49 -5.52 2.54
CA HIS A 25 12.00 -5.86 3.87
C HIS A 25 10.84 -5.87 4.88
N ASP A 26 10.74 -6.95 5.65
CA ASP A 26 9.58 -7.16 6.53
C ASP A 26 9.85 -6.59 7.92
N VAL A 27 9.16 -5.52 8.23
CA VAL A 27 9.26 -4.80 9.50
C VAL A 27 7.91 -4.70 10.18
N PRO A 28 7.85 -4.74 11.52
CA PRO A 28 6.60 -4.63 12.26
C PRO A 28 6.06 -3.19 12.25
N LEU A 29 4.80 -3.07 12.65
CA LEU A 29 4.22 -1.78 13.02
C LEU A 29 4.91 -1.23 14.28
N SER A 30 5.05 0.09 14.34
CA SER A 30 5.32 0.79 15.60
C SER A 30 4.06 0.79 16.49
N ASP A 31 4.19 1.14 17.79
CA ASP A 31 3.04 1.28 18.68
C ASP A 31 2.02 2.29 18.15
N LYS A 32 2.52 3.39 17.58
CA LYS A 32 1.67 4.36 16.88
C LYS A 32 0.94 3.72 15.70
N GLY A 33 1.63 2.90 14.89
CA GLY A 33 1.02 2.24 13.75
C GLY A 33 -0.05 1.23 14.15
N ARG A 34 0.13 0.52 15.25
CA ARG A 34 -0.91 -0.37 15.83
C ARG A 34 -2.13 0.43 16.28
N THR A 35 -1.92 1.57 16.92
CA THR A 35 -3.01 2.49 17.32
C THR A 35 -3.75 3.05 16.10
N GLU A 36 -3.03 3.45 15.04
CA GLU A 36 -3.59 3.90 13.77
C GLU A 36 -4.45 2.80 13.12
N ALA A 37 -3.99 1.56 13.10
CA ALA A 37 -4.72 0.43 12.53
C ALA A 37 -6.04 0.16 13.25
N ALA A 38 -6.02 0.10 14.58
CA ALA A 38 -7.24 -0.07 15.38
C ALA A 38 -8.19 1.14 15.26
N ALA A 39 -7.67 2.36 15.17
CA ALA A 39 -8.47 3.57 14.93
C ALA A 39 -9.16 3.53 13.57
N ALA A 40 -8.46 3.07 12.51
CA ALA A 40 -9.06 2.88 11.19
C ALA A 40 -10.26 1.92 11.25
N GLY A 41 -10.14 0.79 11.97
CA GLY A 41 -11.26 -0.13 12.17
C GLY A 41 -12.44 0.53 12.86
N ARG A 42 -12.20 1.27 13.95
CA ARG A 42 -13.28 2.02 14.64
C ARG A 42 -13.94 3.06 13.73
N THR A 43 -13.17 3.76 12.91
CA THR A 43 -13.70 4.74 11.94
C THR A 43 -14.60 4.07 10.91
N MET A 44 -14.20 2.91 10.36
CA MET A 44 -15.01 2.14 9.41
C MET A 44 -16.30 1.62 10.08
N ALA A 45 -16.20 1.09 11.30
CA ALA A 45 -17.36 0.64 12.08
C ALA A 45 -18.34 1.77 12.39
N ALA A 46 -17.85 2.95 12.80
CA ALA A 46 -18.67 4.14 13.06
C ALA A 46 -19.37 4.67 11.79
N ALA A 47 -18.77 4.44 10.61
CA ALA A 47 -19.39 4.73 9.31
C ALA A 47 -20.43 3.66 8.88
N GLY A 48 -20.69 2.65 9.72
CA GLY A 48 -21.67 1.59 9.42
C GLY A 48 -21.21 0.62 8.34
N ILE A 49 -19.91 0.53 8.08
CA ILE A 49 -19.35 -0.34 7.04
C ILE A 49 -19.18 -1.77 7.58
N PHE A 50 -19.63 -2.73 6.80
CA PHE A 50 -19.37 -4.15 6.99
C PHE A 50 -18.70 -4.69 5.73
N PHE A 51 -17.75 -5.60 5.90
CA PHE A 51 -17.10 -6.24 4.77
C PHE A 51 -17.53 -7.70 4.65
N ASP A 52 -17.50 -8.20 3.41
CA ASP A 52 -17.69 -9.60 3.08
C ASP A 52 -16.36 -10.29 2.86
N TYR A 53 -15.35 -9.53 2.43
CA TYR A 53 -14.02 -10.05 2.12
C TYR A 53 -12.91 -9.02 2.36
N ALA A 54 -11.72 -9.49 2.72
CA ALA A 54 -10.55 -8.64 2.83
C ALA A 54 -9.35 -9.17 2.05
N HIS A 55 -8.55 -8.27 1.50
CA HIS A 55 -7.29 -8.56 0.83
C HIS A 55 -6.14 -7.81 1.48
N THR A 56 -4.98 -8.47 1.60
CA THR A 56 -3.77 -7.83 2.10
C THR A 56 -2.52 -8.38 1.41
N SER A 57 -1.37 -7.76 1.68
CA SER A 57 -0.08 -8.23 1.18
C SER A 57 0.48 -9.38 2.01
N LEU A 58 1.72 -9.82 1.68
CA LEU A 58 2.47 -10.78 2.48
C LEU A 58 3.33 -10.13 3.57
N LEU A 59 3.38 -8.79 3.63
CA LEU A 59 4.25 -8.08 4.57
C LEU A 59 3.54 -7.83 5.90
N GLU A 60 4.22 -8.15 7.00
CA GLU A 60 3.67 -8.15 8.37
C GLU A 60 2.90 -6.87 8.69
N ARG A 61 3.46 -5.70 8.38
CA ARG A 61 2.83 -4.41 8.69
C ARG A 61 1.45 -4.23 8.08
N ALA A 62 1.20 -4.78 6.87
CA ALA A 62 -0.14 -4.71 6.25
C ALA A 62 -1.05 -5.81 6.82
N VAL A 63 -0.54 -7.02 7.01
CA VAL A 63 -1.28 -8.14 7.62
C VAL A 63 -1.76 -7.76 9.02
N VAL A 64 -0.88 -7.23 9.87
CA VAL A 64 -1.23 -6.82 11.23
C VAL A 64 -2.19 -5.63 11.23
N THR A 65 -2.03 -4.68 10.29
CA THR A 65 -3.00 -3.57 10.14
C THR A 65 -4.39 -4.10 9.79
N CYS A 66 -4.50 -5.01 8.82
CA CYS A 66 -5.77 -5.65 8.46
C CYS A 66 -6.40 -6.34 9.66
N ASN A 67 -5.65 -7.16 10.38
CA ASN A 67 -6.15 -7.90 11.54
C ASN A 67 -6.65 -6.96 12.65
N LEU A 68 -5.87 -5.93 13.02
CA LEU A 68 -6.26 -4.96 14.06
C LEU A 68 -7.47 -4.11 13.65
N ALA A 69 -7.60 -3.78 12.35
CA ALA A 69 -8.78 -3.08 11.85
C ALA A 69 -10.03 -3.97 11.94
N LEU A 70 -9.94 -5.23 11.48
CA LEU A 70 -11.04 -6.19 11.55
C LEU A 70 -11.41 -6.54 13.00
N GLU A 71 -10.43 -6.64 13.92
CA GLU A 71 -10.68 -6.82 15.34
C GLU A 71 -11.49 -5.64 15.91
N ALA A 72 -11.08 -4.41 15.62
CA ALA A 72 -11.78 -3.21 16.06
C ALA A 72 -13.19 -3.06 15.48
N MET A 73 -13.47 -3.72 14.34
CA MET A 73 -14.79 -3.80 13.72
C MET A 73 -15.64 -4.98 14.23
N GLY A 74 -15.08 -5.90 15.02
CA GLY A 74 -15.75 -7.15 15.40
C GLY A 74 -15.89 -8.15 14.25
N GLN A 75 -15.06 -8.05 13.20
CA GLN A 75 -15.14 -8.87 11.97
C GLN A 75 -13.90 -9.78 11.78
N VAL A 76 -13.29 -10.28 12.84
CA VAL A 76 -12.12 -11.20 12.78
C VAL A 76 -12.39 -12.52 12.06
N TRP A 77 -13.66 -12.88 11.90
CA TRP A 77 -14.11 -14.07 11.18
C TRP A 77 -14.07 -13.93 9.66
N LEU A 78 -13.84 -12.71 9.16
CA LEU A 78 -13.89 -12.41 7.74
C LEU A 78 -12.81 -13.19 6.96
N PRO A 79 -13.14 -13.77 5.79
CA PRO A 79 -12.12 -14.38 4.93
C PRO A 79 -11.12 -13.32 4.44
N VAL A 80 -9.82 -13.64 4.53
CA VAL A 80 -8.72 -12.74 4.16
C VAL A 80 -7.78 -13.43 3.18
N SER A 81 -7.69 -12.90 1.96
CA SER A 81 -6.68 -13.32 0.99
C SER A 81 -5.40 -12.49 1.11
N ARG A 82 -4.26 -13.17 0.99
CA ARG A 82 -2.93 -12.55 0.97
C ARG A 82 -2.28 -12.75 -0.38
N SER A 83 -1.76 -11.64 -0.96
CA SER A 83 -1.08 -11.70 -2.25
C SER A 83 0.17 -10.85 -2.25
N TRP A 84 1.28 -11.41 -2.78
CA TRP A 84 2.51 -10.67 -3.04
C TRP A 84 2.29 -9.49 -4.00
N ARG A 85 1.30 -9.59 -4.87
CA ARG A 85 0.94 -8.52 -5.81
C ARG A 85 0.50 -7.24 -5.12
N LEU A 86 0.07 -7.33 -3.85
CA LEU A 86 -0.26 -6.18 -3.02
C LEU A 86 0.92 -5.69 -2.15
N ASN A 87 2.10 -6.31 -2.24
CA ASN A 87 3.30 -5.85 -1.52
C ASN A 87 3.64 -4.40 -1.88
N GLU A 88 4.42 -3.75 -1.00
CA GLU A 88 5.04 -2.45 -1.29
C GLU A 88 5.95 -2.53 -2.52
N ARG A 89 6.27 -1.42 -3.14
CA ARG A 89 7.27 -1.33 -4.18
C ARG A 89 8.63 -1.80 -3.64
N HIS A 90 9.33 -2.63 -4.42
CA HIS A 90 10.67 -3.09 -4.08
C HIS A 90 11.69 -1.97 -4.35
N TYR A 91 12.33 -1.48 -3.29
CA TYR A 91 13.29 -0.37 -3.42
C TYR A 91 14.71 -0.80 -3.81
N GLY A 92 14.91 -2.06 -4.23
CA GLY A 92 16.21 -2.56 -4.67
C GLY A 92 17.29 -2.38 -3.60
N ALA A 93 18.46 -1.93 -4.03
CA ALA A 93 19.62 -1.69 -3.16
C ALA A 93 19.45 -0.53 -2.18
N LEU A 94 18.34 0.22 -2.24
CA LEU A 94 18.05 1.27 -1.27
C LEU A 94 17.38 0.74 0.00
N GLN A 95 16.88 -0.51 0.02
CA GLN A 95 16.24 -1.08 1.22
C GLN A 95 17.19 -1.03 2.42
N GLY A 96 16.68 -0.56 3.57
CA GLY A 96 17.45 -0.37 4.80
C GLY A 96 18.25 0.93 4.89
N LEU A 97 18.41 1.67 3.79
CA LEU A 97 19.14 2.94 3.82
C LEU A 97 18.27 4.08 4.38
N ASP A 98 18.90 5.01 5.08
CA ASP A 98 18.28 6.25 5.52
C ASP A 98 18.02 7.17 4.32
N LYS A 99 16.82 7.73 4.23
CA LYS A 99 16.40 8.54 3.09
C LYS A 99 17.16 9.88 3.03
N LYS A 100 17.47 10.48 4.18
CA LYS A 100 18.22 11.75 4.24
C LYS A 100 19.67 11.51 3.83
N ALA A 101 20.33 10.50 4.39
CA ALA A 101 21.70 10.13 4.01
C ALA A 101 21.80 9.76 2.52
N THR A 102 20.77 9.08 1.97
CA THR A 102 20.70 8.78 0.54
C THR A 102 20.60 10.06 -0.29
N THR A 103 19.81 11.02 0.16
CA THR A 103 19.68 12.33 -0.51
C THR A 103 21.00 13.13 -0.46
N GLU A 104 21.69 13.11 0.67
CA GLU A 104 23.00 13.76 0.82
C GLU A 104 24.05 13.12 -0.11
N LYS A 105 24.01 11.80 -0.28
CA LYS A 105 24.95 11.05 -1.12
C LYS A 105 24.69 11.17 -2.62
N HIS A 106 23.44 11.10 -3.05
CA HIS A 106 23.06 10.99 -4.47
C HIS A 106 22.39 12.25 -5.03
N GLY A 107 22.13 13.25 -4.20
CA GLY A 107 21.42 14.48 -4.56
C GLY A 107 19.90 14.33 -4.45
N ALA A 108 19.22 15.45 -4.23
CA ALA A 108 17.76 15.50 -4.01
C ALA A 108 16.99 15.06 -5.27
N GLU A 109 17.44 15.49 -6.45
CA GLU A 109 16.79 15.18 -7.72
C GLU A 109 16.80 13.67 -8.00
N GLN A 110 17.97 13.02 -7.93
CA GLN A 110 18.10 11.59 -8.16
C GLN A 110 17.31 10.78 -7.13
N THR A 111 17.35 11.18 -5.85
CA THR A 111 16.58 10.52 -4.80
C THR A 111 15.08 10.69 -5.02
N LYS A 112 14.63 11.88 -5.47
CA LYS A 112 13.23 12.12 -5.85
C LYS A 112 12.81 11.23 -7.02
N LEU A 113 13.63 11.09 -8.06
CA LEU A 113 13.37 10.19 -9.19
C LEU A 113 13.16 8.75 -8.70
N TRP A 114 14.09 8.18 -7.94
CA TRP A 114 13.95 6.81 -7.40
C TRP A 114 12.73 6.62 -6.49
N ARG A 115 12.26 7.68 -5.87
CA ARG A 115 11.14 7.59 -4.92
C ARG A 115 9.78 7.85 -5.56
N ARG A 116 9.71 8.68 -6.58
CA ARG A 116 8.44 9.26 -7.06
C ARG A 116 8.17 9.03 -8.54
N SER A 117 9.20 8.85 -9.37
CA SER A 117 9.02 8.63 -10.79
C SER A 117 8.11 7.42 -11.05
N PHE A 118 7.36 7.52 -12.13
CA PHE A 118 6.52 6.44 -12.61
C PHE A 118 7.36 5.29 -13.17
N ASP A 119 8.44 5.58 -13.91
CA ASP A 119 9.18 4.64 -14.74
C ASP A 119 10.67 4.47 -14.40
N VAL A 120 11.22 5.24 -13.44
CA VAL A 120 12.63 5.14 -13.03
C VAL A 120 12.76 4.30 -11.75
N PRO A 121 13.25 3.04 -11.83
CA PRO A 121 13.47 2.21 -10.65
C PRO A 121 14.74 2.63 -9.90
N PRO A 122 14.83 2.34 -8.59
CA PRO A 122 16.09 2.38 -7.85
C PRO A 122 17.10 1.35 -8.40
N PRO A 123 18.39 1.46 -8.04
CA PRO A 123 19.37 0.42 -8.38
C PRO A 123 18.90 -0.96 -7.89
N PRO A 124 19.05 -2.02 -8.72
CA PRO A 124 18.61 -3.36 -8.34
C PRO A 124 19.47 -3.93 -7.19
N VAL A 125 18.85 -4.78 -6.39
CA VAL A 125 19.57 -5.61 -5.42
C VAL A 125 20.16 -6.84 -6.13
N ASP A 126 21.34 -7.28 -5.68
CA ASP A 126 21.98 -8.48 -6.21
C ASP A 126 21.17 -9.74 -5.89
N LEU A 127 21.13 -10.70 -6.82
CA LEU A 127 20.40 -11.96 -6.65
C LEU A 127 20.89 -12.77 -5.43
N SER A 128 22.18 -12.66 -5.06
CA SER A 128 22.75 -13.33 -3.89
C SER A 128 22.42 -12.64 -2.57
N SER A 129 21.88 -11.42 -2.61
CA SER A 129 21.54 -10.66 -1.42
C SER A 129 20.38 -11.30 -0.65
N PRO A 130 20.42 -11.34 0.69
CA PRO A 130 19.27 -11.75 1.50
C PRO A 130 18.04 -10.86 1.32
N GLU A 131 18.21 -9.65 0.81
CA GLU A 131 17.11 -8.73 0.48
C GLU A 131 16.43 -9.06 -0.87
N HIS A 132 17.02 -9.95 -1.69
CA HIS A 132 16.39 -10.36 -2.94
C HIS A 132 15.27 -11.38 -2.65
N PRO A 133 14.05 -11.19 -3.19
CA PRO A 133 12.89 -12.04 -2.89
C PRO A 133 13.10 -13.53 -3.22
N ALA A 134 13.97 -13.87 -4.16
CA ALA A 134 14.31 -15.27 -4.47
C ALA A 134 14.91 -16.03 -3.27
N ASN A 135 15.48 -15.32 -2.30
CA ASN A 135 16.07 -15.88 -1.09
C ASN A 135 15.09 -15.90 0.10
N ASP A 136 13.86 -15.43 -0.09
CA ASP A 136 12.82 -15.39 0.95
C ASP A 136 11.82 -16.54 0.75
N ARG A 137 11.65 -17.36 1.80
CA ARG A 137 10.74 -18.51 1.81
C ARG A 137 9.29 -18.16 1.44
N ARG A 138 8.84 -16.93 1.68
CA ARG A 138 7.47 -16.47 1.37
C ARG A 138 7.16 -16.54 -0.13
N TYR A 139 8.19 -16.40 -0.97
CA TYR A 139 8.06 -16.31 -2.43
C TYR A 139 8.55 -17.57 -3.16
N ARG A 140 8.97 -18.63 -2.46
CA ARG A 140 9.57 -19.84 -3.03
C ARG A 140 8.70 -20.60 -4.04
N LEU A 141 7.39 -20.35 -4.06
CA LEU A 141 6.44 -20.98 -4.98
C LEU A 141 6.14 -20.12 -6.21
N LEU A 142 6.70 -18.92 -6.26
CA LEU A 142 6.57 -18.03 -7.42
C LEU A 142 7.67 -18.35 -8.44
N ASP A 143 7.33 -18.11 -9.71
CA ASP A 143 8.31 -18.13 -10.77
C ASP A 143 9.40 -17.07 -10.48
N PRO A 144 10.71 -17.42 -10.56
CA PRO A 144 11.79 -16.45 -10.35
C PRO A 144 11.68 -15.21 -11.25
N ASP A 145 11.14 -15.35 -12.45
CA ASP A 145 11.02 -14.25 -13.42
C ASP A 145 10.00 -13.15 -12.98
N VAL A 146 9.11 -13.46 -12.02
CA VAL A 146 8.20 -12.45 -11.47
C VAL A 146 8.72 -11.77 -10.20
N LEU A 147 9.88 -12.19 -9.69
CA LEU A 147 10.46 -11.64 -8.47
C LEU A 147 11.31 -10.40 -8.76
N PRO A 148 10.95 -9.22 -8.25
CA PRO A 148 11.65 -7.99 -8.61
C PRO A 148 12.97 -7.85 -7.86
N ALA A 149 14.05 -7.49 -8.56
CA ALA A 149 15.27 -6.97 -7.95
C ALA A 149 15.17 -5.49 -7.60
N SER A 150 14.25 -4.76 -8.24
CA SER A 150 13.87 -3.36 -8.00
C SER A 150 12.59 -3.06 -8.76
N GLU A 151 11.80 -2.07 -8.32
CA GLU A 151 10.58 -1.64 -9.00
C GLU A 151 10.48 -0.12 -9.08
N CYS A 152 10.01 0.39 -10.23
CA CYS A 152 9.35 1.69 -10.33
C CYS A 152 7.84 1.56 -10.10
N LEU A 153 7.07 2.64 -10.18
CA LEU A 153 5.62 2.57 -9.98
C LEU A 153 4.92 1.82 -11.12
N LYS A 154 5.41 1.92 -12.34
CA LYS A 154 4.92 1.18 -13.52
C LYS A 154 4.94 -0.34 -13.30
N ASP A 155 6.01 -0.86 -12.69
CA ASP A 155 6.14 -2.28 -12.37
C ASP A 155 5.11 -2.70 -11.31
N VAL A 156 4.88 -1.84 -10.31
CA VAL A 156 3.84 -2.06 -9.29
C VAL A 156 2.45 -2.08 -9.92
N VAL A 157 2.14 -1.16 -10.85
CA VAL A 157 0.89 -1.16 -11.63
C VAL A 157 0.74 -2.49 -12.38
N ALA A 158 1.79 -2.94 -13.08
CA ALA A 158 1.76 -4.16 -13.88
C ALA A 158 1.44 -5.42 -13.06
N ARG A 159 1.80 -5.48 -11.77
CA ARG A 159 1.47 -6.62 -10.90
C ARG A 159 0.19 -6.45 -10.06
N VAL A 160 -0.20 -5.21 -9.75
CA VAL A 160 -1.41 -4.94 -8.95
C VAL A 160 -2.66 -5.10 -9.80
N LEU A 161 -2.68 -4.59 -11.03
CA LEU A 161 -3.89 -4.58 -11.87
C LEU A 161 -4.40 -5.97 -12.27
N PRO A 162 -3.58 -6.97 -12.59
CA PRO A 162 -4.09 -8.33 -12.76
C PRO A 162 -4.82 -8.85 -11.51
N TYR A 163 -4.24 -8.65 -10.31
CA TYR A 163 -4.89 -9.05 -9.07
C TYR A 163 -6.21 -8.30 -8.81
N TRP A 164 -6.22 -7.00 -9.09
CA TRP A 164 -7.44 -6.19 -9.02
C TRP A 164 -8.54 -6.73 -9.93
N ASN A 165 -8.22 -6.99 -11.20
CA ASN A 165 -9.18 -7.44 -12.18
C ASN A 165 -9.68 -8.88 -11.95
N ASP A 166 -8.79 -9.76 -11.50
CA ASP A 166 -9.09 -11.19 -11.41
C ASP A 166 -9.72 -11.59 -10.07
N GLU A 167 -9.38 -10.87 -8.98
CA GLU A 167 -9.81 -11.22 -7.63
C GLU A 167 -10.81 -10.21 -7.03
N VAL A 168 -10.50 -8.90 -7.09
CA VAL A 168 -11.28 -7.89 -6.36
C VAL A 168 -12.51 -7.46 -7.17
N VAL A 169 -12.36 -7.19 -8.47
CA VAL A 169 -13.47 -6.75 -9.33
C VAL A 169 -14.61 -7.75 -9.37
N PRO A 170 -14.40 -9.08 -9.51
CA PRO A 170 -15.50 -10.05 -9.47
C PRO A 170 -16.29 -10.02 -8.18
N GLN A 171 -15.62 -9.85 -7.03
CA GLN A 171 -16.28 -9.75 -5.73
C GLN A 171 -17.17 -8.50 -5.65
N LEU A 172 -16.61 -7.33 -6.00
CA LEU A 172 -17.37 -6.07 -6.04
C LEU A 172 -18.58 -6.16 -7.00
N ARG A 173 -18.39 -6.76 -8.18
CA ARG A 173 -19.49 -6.96 -9.15
C ARG A 173 -20.57 -7.92 -8.64
N SER A 174 -20.22 -8.83 -7.74
CA SER A 174 -21.18 -9.70 -7.06
C SER A 174 -21.92 -9.01 -5.92
N GLY A 175 -21.63 -7.73 -5.66
CA GLY A 175 -22.24 -6.95 -4.60
C GLY A 175 -21.56 -7.10 -3.23
N LEU A 176 -20.36 -7.69 -3.18
CA LEU A 176 -19.61 -7.84 -1.93
C LEU A 176 -18.87 -6.56 -1.57
N ASP A 177 -18.89 -6.19 -0.30
CA ASP A 177 -18.10 -5.09 0.25
C ASP A 177 -16.70 -5.58 0.61
N VAL A 178 -15.67 -4.92 0.07
CA VAL A 178 -14.28 -5.40 0.09
C VAL A 178 -13.34 -4.41 0.76
N LEU A 179 -12.50 -4.92 1.69
CA LEU A 179 -11.37 -4.20 2.26
C LEU A 179 -10.06 -4.60 1.56
N VAL A 180 -9.28 -3.62 1.11
CA VAL A 180 -7.90 -3.84 0.63
C VAL A 180 -6.92 -3.11 1.54
N THR A 181 -6.17 -3.86 2.35
CA THR A 181 -5.13 -3.30 3.22
C THR A 181 -3.75 -3.54 2.62
N ALA A 182 -3.06 -2.46 2.22
CA ALA A 182 -1.80 -2.57 1.49
C ALA A 182 -0.83 -1.42 1.84
N HIS A 183 -0.04 -0.96 0.87
CA HIS A 183 1.09 -0.06 1.08
C HIS A 183 0.99 1.21 0.24
N GLY A 184 1.92 2.15 0.49
CA GLY A 184 1.92 3.44 -0.18
C GLY A 184 1.93 3.32 -1.70
N ASN A 185 2.83 2.54 -2.29
CA ASN A 185 2.94 2.47 -3.75
C ASN A 185 1.94 1.47 -4.37
N SER A 186 1.63 0.34 -3.73
CA SER A 186 0.58 -0.54 -4.25
C SER A 186 -0.79 0.13 -4.28
N LEU A 187 -1.12 0.93 -3.26
CA LEU A 187 -2.36 1.71 -3.27
C LEU A 187 -2.30 2.90 -4.23
N ARG A 188 -1.13 3.55 -4.43
CA ARG A 188 -0.97 4.58 -5.47
C ARG A 188 -1.22 4.01 -6.86
N ALA A 189 -0.72 2.80 -7.15
CA ALA A 189 -0.99 2.11 -8.41
C ALA A 189 -2.49 1.85 -8.61
N LEU A 190 -3.18 1.40 -7.57
CA LEU A 190 -4.63 1.16 -7.62
C LEU A 190 -5.41 2.48 -7.77
N VAL A 191 -5.10 3.51 -6.98
CA VAL A 191 -5.75 4.83 -7.06
C VAL A 191 -5.54 5.49 -8.43
N MET A 192 -4.32 5.39 -8.98
CA MET A 192 -4.02 5.86 -10.33
C MET A 192 -4.98 5.26 -11.37
N HIS A 193 -5.20 3.94 -11.30
CA HIS A 193 -6.13 3.24 -12.17
C HIS A 193 -7.59 3.65 -11.93
N LEU A 194 -8.02 3.71 -10.67
CA LEU A 194 -9.41 4.01 -10.32
C LEU A 194 -9.84 5.45 -10.65
N GLU A 195 -8.93 6.40 -10.48
CA GLU A 195 -9.22 7.84 -10.63
C GLU A 195 -8.70 8.43 -11.93
N GLY A 196 -8.05 7.61 -12.78
CA GLY A 196 -7.52 8.08 -14.07
C GLY A 196 -6.40 9.12 -13.92
N ILE A 197 -5.60 9.04 -12.84
CA ILE A 197 -4.50 9.98 -12.58
C ILE A 197 -3.38 9.72 -13.60
N SER A 198 -2.83 10.77 -14.18
CA SER A 198 -1.74 10.68 -15.15
C SER A 198 -0.39 10.27 -14.50
N GLU A 199 0.57 9.85 -15.35
CA GLU A 199 1.91 9.48 -14.92
C GLU A 199 2.66 10.64 -14.25
N ASP A 200 2.41 11.87 -14.69
CA ASP A 200 3.01 13.08 -14.12
C ASP A 200 2.39 13.43 -12.75
N GLU A 201 1.06 13.36 -12.65
CA GLU A 201 0.33 13.74 -11.44
C GLU A 201 0.51 12.73 -10.31
N ILE A 202 0.68 11.43 -10.62
CA ILE A 202 0.80 10.38 -9.61
C ILE A 202 2.01 10.59 -8.69
N ALA A 203 3.06 11.29 -9.16
CA ALA A 203 4.25 11.58 -8.36
C ALA A 203 3.91 12.35 -7.07
N GLU A 204 2.91 13.21 -7.10
CA GLU A 204 2.52 14.07 -5.98
C GLU A 204 1.48 13.42 -5.05
N LEU A 205 0.86 12.30 -5.45
CA LEU A 205 -0.12 11.61 -4.62
C LEU A 205 0.52 10.98 -3.38
N ASN A 206 0.01 11.31 -2.20
CA ASN A 206 0.41 10.72 -0.93
C ASN A 206 -0.77 10.01 -0.28
N ILE A 207 -0.63 8.71 -0.02
CA ILE A 207 -1.62 7.92 0.71
C ILE A 207 -1.26 7.96 2.20
N PRO A 208 -2.08 8.56 3.07
CA PRO A 208 -1.82 8.61 4.51
C PRO A 208 -1.88 7.22 5.16
N THR A 209 -1.09 6.99 6.23
CA THR A 209 -1.16 5.75 7.01
C THR A 209 -2.43 5.71 7.86
N GLY A 210 -3.06 4.54 7.97
CA GLY A 210 -4.19 4.33 8.86
C GLY A 210 -5.46 5.14 8.54
N ALA A 211 -5.56 5.74 7.35
CA ALA A 211 -6.72 6.48 6.90
C ALA A 211 -7.50 5.65 5.85
N PRO A 212 -8.69 5.12 6.18
CA PRO A 212 -9.50 4.39 5.23
C PRO A 212 -10.06 5.32 4.15
N ARG A 213 -10.02 4.90 2.88
CA ARG A 213 -10.64 5.60 1.75
C ARG A 213 -11.68 4.71 1.09
N ARG A 214 -12.93 5.17 1.08
CA ARG A 214 -14.09 4.48 0.51
C ARG A 214 -14.26 4.86 -0.94
N TYR A 215 -14.63 3.86 -1.77
CA TYR A 215 -15.02 4.01 -3.17
C TYR A 215 -16.37 3.38 -3.41
N GLU A 216 -17.21 4.10 -4.12
CA GLU A 216 -18.48 3.60 -4.66
C GLU A 216 -18.41 3.59 -6.18
N PHE A 217 -19.00 2.59 -6.80
CA PHE A 217 -18.93 2.36 -8.24
C PHE A 217 -20.30 2.38 -8.90
N ASP A 218 -20.32 2.66 -10.19
CA ASP A 218 -21.47 2.37 -11.04
C ASP A 218 -21.44 0.92 -11.55
N ASP A 219 -22.48 0.52 -12.29
CA ASP A 219 -22.60 -0.85 -12.84
C ASP A 219 -21.51 -1.18 -13.86
N ARG A 220 -20.76 -0.20 -14.35
CA ARG A 220 -19.60 -0.34 -15.25
C ARG A 220 -18.26 -0.34 -14.52
N MET A 221 -18.26 -0.28 -13.19
CA MET A 221 -17.07 -0.14 -12.35
C MET A 221 -16.37 1.22 -12.48
N ALA A 222 -17.06 2.24 -12.99
CA ALA A 222 -16.53 3.61 -12.91
C ALA A 222 -16.76 4.17 -11.50
N VAL A 223 -15.78 4.90 -10.98
CA VAL A 223 -15.85 5.50 -9.64
C VAL A 223 -16.93 6.61 -9.64
N ARG A 224 -17.94 6.49 -8.78
CA ARG A 224 -18.95 7.51 -8.51
C ARG A 224 -18.53 8.46 -7.42
N SER A 225 -17.94 7.92 -6.36
CA SER A 225 -17.45 8.70 -5.23
C SER A 225 -16.17 8.07 -4.65
N ALA A 226 -15.28 8.92 -4.17
CA ALA A 226 -14.05 8.53 -3.47
C ALA A 226 -13.82 9.51 -2.32
N GLU A 227 -13.86 9.01 -1.08
CA GLU A 227 -13.68 9.86 0.09
C GLU A 227 -12.87 9.16 1.19
N TYR A 228 -12.11 9.93 1.94
CA TYR A 228 -11.51 9.45 3.17
C TYR A 228 -12.53 9.46 4.30
N LEU A 229 -12.52 8.42 5.14
CA LEU A 229 -13.37 8.32 6.33
C LEU A 229 -12.62 8.90 7.54
N GLY A 230 -13.31 9.66 8.37
CA GLY A 230 -12.79 10.22 9.61
C GLY A 230 -12.50 11.72 9.56
N ASP A 231 -11.65 12.20 10.45
CA ASP A 231 -11.32 13.62 10.59
C ASP A 231 -10.45 14.13 9.43
N ALA A 232 -10.99 15.06 8.63
CA ALA A 232 -10.31 15.58 7.44
C ALA A 232 -9.00 16.30 7.77
N ALA A 233 -8.90 16.99 8.91
CA ALA A 233 -7.69 17.70 9.31
C ALA A 233 -6.58 16.72 9.72
N ALA A 234 -6.93 15.66 10.45
CA ALA A 234 -5.99 14.59 10.81
C ALA A 234 -5.48 13.84 9.58
N ILE A 235 -6.36 13.56 8.60
CA ILE A 235 -6.01 12.91 7.34
C ILE A 235 -5.06 13.78 6.52
N ALA A 236 -5.35 15.07 6.38
CA ALA A 236 -4.49 16.02 5.67
C ALA A 236 -3.11 16.13 6.35
N ALA A 237 -3.06 16.19 7.68
CA ALA A 237 -1.81 16.20 8.44
C ALA A 237 -1.00 14.90 8.24
N ALA A 238 -1.66 13.73 8.20
CA ALA A 238 -1.00 12.45 7.93
C ALA A 238 -0.44 12.38 6.50
N ALA A 239 -1.17 12.87 5.50
CA ALA A 239 -0.70 12.95 4.11
C ALA A 239 0.51 13.88 3.98
N ALA A 240 0.48 15.06 4.62
CA ALA A 240 1.60 16.00 4.67
C ALA A 240 2.84 15.39 5.37
N ALA A 241 2.64 14.60 6.43
CA ALA A 241 3.73 13.90 7.10
C ALA A 241 4.41 12.86 6.19
N VAL A 242 3.65 12.18 5.33
CA VAL A 242 4.21 11.26 4.33
C VAL A 242 5.03 12.02 3.28
N ALA A 243 4.55 13.17 2.81
CA ALA A 243 5.27 14.03 1.88
C ALA A 243 6.64 14.46 2.45
N LYS A 244 6.67 14.89 3.72
CA LYS A 244 7.89 15.34 4.42
C LYS A 244 8.93 14.26 4.69
N GLN A 245 8.58 12.96 4.71
CA GLN A 245 9.53 11.85 4.85
C GLN A 245 10.60 11.82 3.75
N ALA A 246 10.44 12.63 2.74
CA ALA A 246 11.34 12.71 1.60
C ALA A 246 12.58 13.58 1.84
N GLY A 247 12.65 14.28 2.94
CA GLY A 247 13.65 15.34 3.08
C GLY A 247 13.35 16.44 2.07
N ALA A 248 12.54 17.42 2.46
CA ALA A 248 12.73 18.75 1.96
C ALA A 248 13.90 19.31 2.74
#